data_7132c719f95d351fb20d836d8995411d
#
_entry.id   7132c719f95d351fb20d836d8995411d
#
_cell.length_a   1.000
_cell.length_b   1.000
_cell.length_c   1.000
_cell.angle_alpha   90.00
_cell.angle_beta   90.00
_cell.angle_gamma   90.00
#
_symmetry.space_group_name_H-M   'P 1'
#
loop_
_entity.id
_entity.type
_entity.pdbx_description
1 polymer ?
#
loop_
_entity_poly.entity_id
_entity_poly.type
_entity_poly.pdbx_seq_one_letter_code
_entity_poly.pdbx_strand_id
1 'polypeptide(L)'
;MKTMARQYARATTGRGQLYDSVVDTIGNTPCVKINNLAPDGVNLYVKAEFFNPAGSVKDRLAISIIEEAEKRGDLKPGQTVVEATSGNTGIGLAMVCAAKGYPLVITMADSFSIERRKLMRFLGAQVVLTPRAEKGFGMYNKAKELADKNGWFLASQFETSDNADIHERTTAREILSDFKSTQLDYFVTGYGTGGTVTGVARVLREKLPRLKIILSEPENAQIVGSSEQQGRTKNGSPAHSHPAWEPHLIQGWTPDFIPLVLQEAIDKKYYDQLAPVSGTDGIEWAKN
;
A
#
# COMPACT_ATOMS: atom_id res chain seq x y z
N MET A 1 -22.05 -52.25 -0.10
CA MET A 1 -21.11 -51.29 0.47
C MET A 1 -20.57 -50.38 -0.66
N LYS A 2 -21.04 -49.12 -0.74
CA LYS A 2 -20.50 -48.18 -1.68
C LYS A 2 -19.18 -47.67 -1.11
N THR A 3 -18.07 -48.04 -1.75
CA THR A 3 -16.75 -47.53 -1.47
C THR A 3 -16.78 -46.03 -1.75
N MET A 4 -16.78 -45.18 -0.71
CA MET A 4 -16.51 -43.76 -0.88
C MET A 4 -15.12 -43.65 -1.47
N ALA A 5 -15.03 -43.23 -2.73
CA ALA A 5 -13.78 -42.85 -3.33
C ALA A 5 -13.21 -41.69 -2.46
N ARG A 6 -12.05 -41.90 -1.84
CA ARG A 6 -11.31 -40.83 -1.16
C ARG A 6 -11.09 -39.72 -2.19
N GLN A 7 -11.72 -38.60 -1.97
CA GLN A 7 -11.45 -37.39 -2.75
C GLN A 7 -10.02 -36.97 -2.39
N TYR A 8 -9.07 -37.29 -3.27
CA TYR A 8 -7.67 -36.92 -3.08
C TYR A 8 -7.57 -35.38 -3.02
N ALA A 9 -6.69 -34.89 -2.14
CA ALA A 9 -6.34 -33.50 -2.12
C ALA A 9 -5.97 -33.01 -3.54
N ARG A 10 -6.40 -31.78 -3.88
CA ARG A 10 -6.10 -31.20 -5.19
C ARG A 10 -4.59 -31.23 -5.42
N ALA A 11 -4.16 -31.83 -6.52
CA ALA A 11 -2.77 -31.78 -6.92
C ALA A 11 -2.38 -30.35 -7.30
N THR A 12 -1.21 -29.91 -6.88
CA THR A 12 -0.64 -28.62 -7.25
C THR A 12 0.65 -28.83 -8.02
N THR A 13 0.84 -28.01 -9.06
CA THR A 13 2.13 -27.91 -9.74
C THR A 13 2.96 -26.80 -9.08
N GLY A 14 4.26 -27.00 -8.97
CA GLY A 14 5.16 -25.94 -8.48
C GLY A 14 5.13 -24.70 -9.41
N ARG A 15 5.73 -23.61 -8.97
CA ARG A 15 5.86 -22.37 -9.76
C ARG A 15 6.82 -22.52 -10.96
N GLY A 16 7.51 -23.64 -11.09
CA GLY A 16 8.41 -23.96 -12.19
C GLY A 16 9.75 -23.23 -12.17
N GLN A 17 10.06 -22.54 -11.07
CA GLN A 17 11.32 -21.79 -10.90
C GLN A 17 11.78 -21.78 -9.45
N LEU A 18 13.08 -21.58 -9.26
CA LEU A 18 13.70 -21.27 -7.98
C LEU A 18 13.90 -19.75 -7.89
N TYR A 19 13.87 -19.25 -6.68
CA TYR A 19 14.08 -17.82 -6.38
C TYR A 19 15.33 -17.67 -5.52
N ASP A 20 16.18 -16.72 -5.84
CA ASP A 20 17.40 -16.44 -5.09
C ASP A 20 17.13 -15.68 -3.79
N SER A 21 16.04 -14.93 -3.76
CA SER A 21 15.65 -14.15 -2.59
C SER A 21 14.13 -14.14 -2.38
N VAL A 22 13.69 -13.95 -1.15
CA VAL A 22 12.26 -13.74 -0.82
C VAL A 22 11.69 -12.51 -1.53
N VAL A 23 12.49 -11.47 -1.78
CA VAL A 23 12.04 -10.27 -2.48
C VAL A 23 11.67 -10.51 -3.95
N ASP A 24 12.21 -11.55 -4.58
CA ASP A 24 11.89 -11.96 -5.95
C ASP A 24 10.48 -12.57 -6.06
N THR A 25 9.86 -12.87 -4.93
CA THR A 25 8.48 -13.40 -4.87
C THR A 25 7.43 -12.30 -4.72
N ILE A 26 7.83 -11.03 -4.63
CA ILE A 26 6.92 -9.89 -4.52
C ILE A 26 6.17 -9.67 -5.83
N GLY A 27 4.87 -9.42 -5.73
CA GLY A 27 4.02 -9.18 -6.89
C GLY A 27 3.43 -10.46 -7.49
N ASN A 28 2.93 -10.35 -8.71
CA ASN A 28 2.22 -11.42 -9.41
C ASN A 28 1.14 -12.07 -8.51
N THR A 29 0.40 -11.23 -7.81
CA THR A 29 -0.66 -11.67 -6.89
C THR A 29 -1.90 -12.07 -7.68
N PRO A 30 -2.68 -13.08 -7.24
CA PRO A 30 -3.85 -13.54 -7.98
C PRO A 30 -5.02 -12.57 -7.88
N CYS A 31 -5.86 -12.53 -8.94
CA CYS A 31 -7.23 -12.04 -8.85
C CYS A 31 -8.16 -13.20 -8.50
N VAL A 32 -8.84 -13.11 -7.36
CA VAL A 32 -9.70 -14.16 -6.83
C VAL A 32 -11.17 -13.74 -6.93
N LYS A 33 -12.01 -14.58 -7.55
CA LYS A 33 -13.45 -14.32 -7.67
C LYS A 33 -14.13 -14.48 -6.32
N ILE A 34 -14.95 -13.50 -5.96
CA ILE A 34 -15.82 -13.55 -4.78
C ILE A 34 -17.20 -14.01 -5.23
N ASN A 35 -17.62 -15.20 -4.81
CA ASN A 35 -18.85 -15.81 -5.31
C ASN A 35 -20.09 -15.53 -4.48
N ASN A 36 -19.93 -15.30 -3.15
CA ASN A 36 -21.07 -15.25 -2.23
C ASN A 36 -21.53 -13.82 -1.91
N LEU A 37 -20.71 -12.80 -2.18
CA LEU A 37 -21.01 -11.40 -1.83
C LEU A 37 -21.34 -10.54 -3.05
N ALA A 38 -21.12 -11.04 -4.26
CA ALA A 38 -21.42 -10.30 -5.47
C ALA A 38 -22.93 -10.29 -5.74
N PRO A 39 -23.53 -9.15 -6.12
CA PRO A 39 -24.91 -9.11 -6.61
C PRO A 39 -25.09 -9.98 -7.85
N ASP A 40 -26.34 -10.40 -8.12
CA ASP A 40 -26.68 -11.17 -9.30
C ASP A 40 -26.25 -10.46 -10.59
N GLY A 41 -25.58 -11.20 -11.48
CA GLY A 41 -25.08 -10.68 -12.76
C GLY A 41 -23.75 -9.91 -12.64
N VAL A 42 -23.20 -9.73 -11.46
CA VAL A 42 -21.91 -9.07 -11.23
C VAL A 42 -20.80 -10.08 -10.99
N ASN A 43 -19.70 -9.94 -11.72
CA ASN A 43 -18.46 -10.69 -11.47
C ASN A 43 -17.53 -9.82 -10.61
N LEU A 44 -17.42 -10.12 -9.32
CA LEU A 44 -16.56 -9.43 -8.38
C LEU A 44 -15.24 -10.19 -8.19
N TYR A 45 -14.11 -9.48 -8.31
CA TYR A 45 -12.78 -10.04 -8.08
C TYR A 45 -12.02 -9.18 -7.09
N VAL A 46 -11.18 -9.82 -6.28
CA VAL A 46 -10.23 -9.16 -5.39
C VAL A 46 -8.82 -9.42 -5.88
N LYS A 47 -8.03 -8.38 -6.13
CA LYS A 47 -6.58 -8.48 -6.31
C LYS A 47 -5.95 -8.77 -4.96
N ALA A 48 -5.61 -10.02 -4.71
CA ALA A 48 -5.27 -10.53 -3.38
C ALA A 48 -3.83 -10.21 -2.97
N GLU A 49 -3.56 -8.95 -2.62
CA GLU A 49 -2.23 -8.44 -2.26
C GLU A 49 -1.63 -9.07 -0.99
N PHE A 50 -2.43 -9.79 -0.19
CA PHE A 50 -1.93 -10.59 0.94
C PHE A 50 -1.13 -11.83 0.52
N PHE A 51 -1.08 -12.18 -0.76
CA PHE A 51 -0.16 -13.20 -1.30
C PHE A 51 1.27 -12.71 -1.48
N ASN A 52 1.54 -11.42 -1.29
CA ASN A 52 2.92 -10.95 -1.18
C ASN A 52 3.61 -11.57 0.06
N PRO A 53 4.94 -11.77 0.06
CA PRO A 53 5.66 -12.52 1.10
C PRO A 53 5.55 -11.95 2.52
N ALA A 54 5.45 -10.63 2.69
CA ALA A 54 5.18 -10.00 3.99
C ALA A 54 3.68 -9.69 4.19
N GLY A 55 2.80 -10.21 3.31
CA GLY A 55 1.36 -10.23 3.48
C GLY A 55 0.61 -8.97 3.07
N SER A 56 1.19 -8.08 2.29
CA SER A 56 0.47 -6.87 1.85
C SER A 56 0.98 -6.24 0.56
N VAL A 57 0.19 -5.32 0.01
CA VAL A 57 0.56 -4.47 -1.13
C VAL A 57 1.82 -3.63 -0.87
N LYS A 58 2.17 -3.41 0.37
CA LYS A 58 3.31 -2.57 0.75
C LYS A 58 4.67 -3.22 0.49
N ASP A 59 4.70 -4.52 0.26
CA ASP A 59 5.91 -5.22 -0.17
C ASP A 59 6.41 -4.67 -1.50
N ARG A 60 5.48 -4.38 -2.44
CA ARG A 60 5.80 -3.75 -3.74
C ARG A 60 6.44 -2.38 -3.57
N LEU A 61 5.83 -1.55 -2.72
CA LEU A 61 6.35 -0.22 -2.40
C LEU A 61 7.75 -0.32 -1.77
N ALA A 62 7.92 -1.21 -0.79
CA ALA A 62 9.16 -1.36 -0.06
C ALA A 62 10.32 -1.73 -0.98
N ILE A 63 10.15 -2.74 -1.85
CA ILE A 63 11.21 -3.14 -2.79
C ILE A 63 11.51 -2.03 -3.80
N SER A 64 10.46 -1.34 -4.30
CA SER A 64 10.64 -0.25 -5.27
C SER A 64 11.46 0.89 -4.72
N ILE A 65 11.13 1.38 -3.51
CA ILE A 65 11.87 2.49 -2.88
C ILE A 65 13.35 2.12 -2.73
N ILE A 66 13.64 0.93 -2.22
CA ILE A 66 15.02 0.51 -1.97
C ILE A 66 15.79 0.36 -3.27
N GLU A 67 15.26 -0.38 -4.26
CA GLU A 67 15.96 -0.64 -5.51
C GLU A 67 16.12 0.61 -6.40
N GLU A 68 15.12 1.47 -6.46
CA GLU A 68 15.24 2.70 -7.22
C GLU A 68 16.22 3.69 -6.54
N ALA A 69 16.24 3.74 -5.21
CA ALA A 69 17.24 4.53 -4.48
C ALA A 69 18.66 3.99 -4.67
N GLU A 70 18.85 2.68 -4.70
CA GLU A 70 20.15 2.06 -5.05
C GLU A 70 20.59 2.46 -6.46
N LYS A 71 19.70 2.35 -7.44
CA LYS A 71 19.99 2.70 -8.85
C LYS A 71 20.35 4.16 -9.04
N ARG A 72 19.71 5.06 -8.31
CA ARG A 72 20.04 6.50 -8.34
C ARG A 72 21.28 6.86 -7.53
N GLY A 73 21.75 5.97 -6.66
CA GLY A 73 22.83 6.24 -5.73
C GLY A 73 22.42 7.06 -4.50
N ASP A 74 21.13 7.21 -4.25
CA ASP A 74 20.56 7.89 -3.08
C ASP A 74 20.74 7.03 -1.82
N LEU A 75 20.66 5.71 -1.95
CA LEU A 75 20.89 4.74 -0.89
C LEU A 75 22.22 4.01 -1.16
N LYS A 76 23.17 4.16 -0.23
CA LYS A 76 24.49 3.54 -0.31
C LYS A 76 24.53 2.20 0.43
N PRO A 77 25.35 1.23 0.00
CA PRO A 77 25.51 -0.03 0.71
C PRO A 77 25.79 0.17 2.21
N GLY A 78 25.03 -0.51 3.06
CA GLY A 78 25.13 -0.42 4.52
C GLY A 78 24.59 0.86 5.16
N GLN A 79 24.07 1.81 4.39
CA GLN A 79 23.43 3.02 4.93
C GLN A 79 22.12 2.63 5.62
N THR A 80 21.82 3.26 6.75
CA THR A 80 20.56 3.03 7.47
C THR A 80 19.39 3.64 6.72
N VAL A 81 18.33 2.86 6.56
CA VAL A 81 17.02 3.33 6.06
C VAL A 81 16.17 3.75 7.24
N VAL A 82 15.42 4.84 7.11
CA VAL A 82 14.43 5.28 8.10
C VAL A 82 13.10 5.59 7.47
N GLU A 83 11.98 5.23 8.16
CA GLU A 83 10.62 5.53 7.69
C GLU A 83 9.67 5.75 8.86
N ALA A 84 8.69 6.63 8.65
CA ALA A 84 7.59 6.89 9.58
C ALA A 84 6.38 6.03 9.20
N THR A 85 6.14 4.97 9.96
CA THR A 85 4.99 4.10 9.68
C THR A 85 4.58 3.27 10.89
N SER A 86 3.29 3.02 11.00
CA SER A 86 2.73 2.11 12.01
C SER A 86 2.25 0.78 11.43
N GLY A 87 2.35 0.62 10.12
CA GLY A 87 1.66 -0.44 9.40
C GLY A 87 2.54 -1.29 8.48
N ASN A 88 1.90 -1.78 7.46
CA ASN A 88 2.48 -2.75 6.52
C ASN A 88 3.71 -2.24 5.76
N THR A 89 3.85 -0.92 5.56
CA THR A 89 5.07 -0.36 4.96
C THR A 89 6.30 -0.68 5.80
N GLY A 90 6.20 -0.55 7.13
CA GLY A 90 7.29 -0.90 8.04
C GLY A 90 7.63 -2.39 8.01
N ILE A 91 6.63 -3.26 7.87
CA ILE A 91 6.83 -4.71 7.75
C ILE A 91 7.50 -5.04 6.41
N GLY A 92 7.01 -4.46 5.30
CA GLY A 92 7.60 -4.64 3.98
C GLY A 92 9.04 -4.14 3.90
N LEU A 93 9.31 -2.93 4.42
CA LEU A 93 10.68 -2.40 4.51
C LEU A 93 11.58 -3.27 5.39
N ALA A 94 11.07 -3.79 6.52
CA ALA A 94 11.86 -4.66 7.38
C ALA A 94 12.27 -5.95 6.67
N MET A 95 11.36 -6.58 5.92
CA MET A 95 11.67 -7.75 5.10
C MET A 95 12.69 -7.43 4.00
N VAL A 96 12.46 -6.35 3.25
CA VAL A 96 13.35 -5.97 2.13
C VAL A 96 14.74 -5.57 2.62
N CYS A 97 14.81 -4.75 3.67
CA CYS A 97 16.08 -4.34 4.26
C CYS A 97 16.87 -5.54 4.84
N ALA A 98 16.18 -6.47 5.52
CA ALA A 98 16.80 -7.70 6.01
C ALA A 98 17.37 -8.54 4.86
N ALA A 99 16.61 -8.71 3.77
CA ALA A 99 17.05 -9.49 2.61
C ALA A 99 18.23 -8.83 1.86
N LYS A 100 18.30 -7.50 1.84
CA LYS A 100 19.31 -6.72 1.11
C LYS A 100 20.48 -6.23 1.99
N GLY A 101 20.43 -6.50 3.32
CA GLY A 101 21.51 -6.16 4.25
C GLY A 101 21.54 -4.69 4.70
N TYR A 102 20.41 -3.99 4.69
CA TYR A 102 20.29 -2.61 5.19
C TYR A 102 19.80 -2.56 6.63
N PRO A 103 20.45 -1.79 7.52
CA PRO A 103 19.86 -1.44 8.80
C PRO A 103 18.57 -0.62 8.59
N LEU A 104 17.53 -0.89 9.40
CA LEU A 104 16.27 -0.18 9.30
C LEU A 104 15.86 0.40 10.65
N VAL A 105 15.42 1.65 10.62
CA VAL A 105 14.79 2.35 11.76
C VAL A 105 13.37 2.75 11.39
N ILE A 106 12.41 2.38 12.23
CA ILE A 106 11.00 2.77 12.07
C ILE A 106 10.62 3.70 13.21
N THR A 107 10.06 4.86 12.88
CA THR A 107 9.40 5.73 13.85
C THR A 107 7.91 5.44 13.90
N MET A 108 7.38 5.21 15.10
CA MET A 108 6.01 4.74 15.29
C MET A 108 5.42 5.30 16.58
N ALA A 109 4.19 5.81 16.55
CA ALA A 109 3.53 6.27 17.74
C ALA A 109 3.25 5.12 18.73
N ASP A 110 3.36 5.41 20.00
CA ASP A 110 3.25 4.44 21.11
C ASP A 110 1.83 3.87 21.29
N SER A 111 0.82 4.44 20.60
CA SER A 111 -0.56 3.94 20.58
C SER A 111 -0.80 2.78 19.61
N PHE A 112 0.14 2.51 18.70
CA PHE A 112 -0.06 1.46 17.71
C PHE A 112 0.30 0.05 18.22
N SER A 113 -0.11 -0.97 17.44
CA SER A 113 -0.05 -2.40 17.76
C SER A 113 1.35 -2.86 18.24
N ILE A 114 1.37 -3.54 19.38
CA ILE A 114 2.58 -4.19 19.92
C ILE A 114 3.03 -5.33 19.02
N GLU A 115 2.10 -6.05 18.41
CA GLU A 115 2.37 -7.18 17.49
C GLU A 115 3.17 -6.72 16.28
N ARG A 116 2.80 -5.58 15.68
CA ARG A 116 3.55 -4.99 14.57
C ARG A 116 4.96 -4.58 14.98
N ARG A 117 5.14 -4.01 16.19
CA ARG A 117 6.48 -3.69 16.71
C ARG A 117 7.33 -4.95 16.90
N LYS A 118 6.72 -6.03 17.42
CA LYS A 118 7.40 -7.32 17.58
C LYS A 118 7.81 -7.89 16.22
N LEU A 119 6.91 -7.86 15.24
CA LEU A 119 7.17 -8.37 13.90
C LEU A 119 8.29 -7.59 13.19
N MET A 120 8.25 -6.26 13.23
CA MET A 120 9.32 -5.43 12.65
C MET A 120 10.67 -5.69 13.32
N ARG A 121 10.70 -5.81 14.66
CA ARG A 121 11.93 -6.15 15.39
C ARG A 121 12.43 -7.56 15.08
N PHE A 122 11.51 -8.52 14.94
CA PHE A 122 11.85 -9.89 14.52
C PHE A 122 12.54 -9.91 13.14
N LEU A 123 12.11 -9.03 12.23
CA LEU A 123 12.73 -8.84 10.92
C LEU A 123 13.97 -7.94 10.95
N GLY A 124 14.46 -7.55 12.12
CA GLY A 124 15.72 -6.81 12.28
C GLY A 124 15.59 -5.29 12.38
N ALA A 125 14.37 -4.71 12.30
CA ALA A 125 14.21 -3.27 12.40
C ALA A 125 14.34 -2.75 13.84
N GLN A 126 14.95 -1.58 14.00
CA GLN A 126 14.87 -0.79 15.23
C GLN A 126 13.59 0.04 15.22
N VAL A 127 12.81 -0.03 16.29
CA VAL A 127 11.57 0.76 16.44
C VAL A 127 11.77 1.85 17.47
N VAL A 128 11.65 3.09 17.03
CA VAL A 128 11.69 4.32 17.86
C VAL A 128 10.25 4.78 18.07
N LEU A 129 9.83 4.90 19.31
CA LEU A 129 8.48 5.32 19.65
C LEU A 129 8.39 6.85 19.76
N THR A 130 7.27 7.39 19.25
CA THR A 130 6.90 8.80 19.39
C THR A 130 5.63 8.93 20.23
N PRO A 131 5.39 10.08 20.90
CA PRO A 131 4.17 10.30 21.67
C PRO A 131 2.90 10.21 20.81
N ARG A 132 1.88 9.48 21.29
CA ARG A 132 0.58 9.34 20.59
C ARG A 132 -0.09 10.68 20.27
N ALA A 133 0.14 11.70 21.11
CA ALA A 133 -0.45 13.03 20.93
C ALA A 133 0.04 13.74 19.66
N GLU A 134 1.23 13.38 19.17
CA GLU A 134 1.82 13.95 17.96
C GLU A 134 1.34 13.28 16.67
N LYS A 135 0.59 12.19 16.76
CA LYS A 135 -0.03 11.46 15.65
C LYS A 135 0.97 11.05 14.55
N GLY A 136 0.51 10.98 13.30
CA GLY A 136 1.33 10.67 12.12
C GLY A 136 2.41 11.73 11.85
N PHE A 137 2.08 12.98 12.09
CA PHE A 137 3.01 14.09 11.86
C PHE A 137 4.24 14.02 12.80
N GLY A 138 4.05 13.65 14.06
CA GLY A 138 5.16 13.43 15.00
C GLY A 138 6.06 12.27 14.59
N MET A 139 5.48 11.20 14.06
CA MET A 139 6.25 10.07 13.51
C MET A 139 7.13 10.54 12.32
N TYR A 140 6.54 11.28 11.38
CA TYR A 140 7.25 11.82 10.21
C TYR A 140 8.37 12.76 10.61
N ASN A 141 8.11 13.74 11.48
CA ASN A 141 9.12 14.68 11.96
C ASN A 141 10.29 13.97 12.63
N LYS A 142 10.00 12.92 13.43
CA LYS A 142 11.06 12.13 14.09
C LYS A 142 11.88 11.33 13.09
N ALA A 143 11.27 10.75 12.06
CA ALA A 143 12.02 10.07 11.00
C ALA A 143 12.94 11.03 10.25
N LYS A 144 12.42 12.22 9.90
CA LYS A 144 13.19 13.26 9.23
C LYS A 144 14.34 13.79 10.09
N GLU A 145 14.10 14.06 11.37
CA GLU A 145 15.15 14.46 12.33
C GLU A 145 16.29 13.44 12.37
N LEU A 146 15.93 12.15 12.46
CA LEU A 146 16.91 11.08 12.51
C LEU A 146 17.69 10.95 11.18
N ALA A 147 17.00 11.09 10.04
CA ALA A 147 17.63 11.09 8.73
C ALA A 147 18.66 12.22 8.59
N ASP A 148 18.22 13.45 8.87
CA ASP A 148 19.06 14.66 8.74
C ASP A 148 20.27 14.60 9.69
N LYS A 149 20.07 14.19 10.94
CA LYS A 149 21.11 14.13 11.96
C LYS A 149 22.20 13.08 11.66
N ASN A 150 21.79 11.93 11.12
CA ASN A 150 22.70 10.78 10.99
C ASN A 150 23.12 10.51 9.52
N GLY A 151 22.62 11.25 8.56
CA GLY A 151 22.84 10.98 7.13
C GLY A 151 22.16 9.67 6.68
N TRP A 152 21.02 9.32 7.25
CA TRP A 152 20.26 8.15 6.90
C TRP A 152 19.35 8.39 5.69
N PHE A 153 19.02 7.34 4.97
CA PHE A 153 18.10 7.42 3.85
C PHE A 153 16.64 7.40 4.36
N LEU A 154 15.90 8.48 4.12
CA LEU A 154 14.46 8.57 4.41
C LEU A 154 13.68 8.01 3.22
N ALA A 155 12.90 6.93 3.45
CA ALA A 155 12.18 6.23 2.39
C ALA A 155 11.02 7.04 1.79
N SER A 156 10.41 7.95 2.55
CA SER A 156 9.42 8.95 2.09
C SER A 156 8.24 8.37 1.31
N GLN A 157 7.56 7.35 1.86
CA GLN A 157 6.47 6.62 1.19
C GLN A 157 5.34 7.50 0.64
N PHE A 158 5.13 8.68 1.22
CA PHE A 158 4.05 9.61 0.84
C PHE A 158 4.45 10.59 -0.27
N GLU A 159 5.74 10.66 -0.60
CA GLU A 159 6.29 11.69 -1.49
C GLU A 159 6.99 11.11 -2.72
N THR A 160 7.65 9.95 -2.59
CA THR A 160 8.41 9.35 -3.70
C THR A 160 7.53 8.82 -4.82
N SER A 161 7.90 9.13 -6.07
CA SER A 161 7.24 8.58 -7.26
C SER A 161 7.42 7.07 -7.38
N ASP A 162 8.48 6.49 -6.80
CA ASP A 162 8.76 5.05 -6.82
C ASP A 162 7.57 4.22 -6.32
N ASN A 163 6.73 4.84 -5.47
CA ASN A 163 5.50 4.25 -4.96
C ASN A 163 4.43 4.05 -6.05
N ALA A 164 4.17 5.05 -6.88
CA ALA A 164 3.22 4.91 -7.99
C ALA A 164 3.83 4.09 -9.14
N ASP A 165 5.12 4.27 -9.39
CA ASP A 165 5.84 3.67 -10.51
C ASP A 165 5.87 2.13 -10.43
N ILE A 166 5.98 1.55 -9.24
CA ILE A 166 5.91 0.08 -9.09
C ILE A 166 4.53 -0.47 -9.46
N HIS A 167 3.46 0.25 -9.13
CA HIS A 167 2.10 -0.15 -9.48
C HIS A 167 1.84 -0.01 -10.98
N GLU A 168 2.43 1.00 -11.62
CA GLU A 168 2.41 1.15 -13.07
C GLU A 168 3.11 -0.01 -13.78
N ARG A 169 4.32 -0.35 -13.30
CA ARG A 169 5.16 -1.39 -13.91
C ARG A 169 4.67 -2.81 -13.64
N THR A 170 4.01 -3.05 -12.51
CA THR A 170 3.63 -4.40 -12.06
C THR A 170 2.13 -4.57 -11.90
N THR A 171 1.50 -4.01 -10.87
CA THR A 171 0.09 -4.22 -10.52
C THR A 171 -0.86 -3.98 -11.70
N ALA A 172 -0.68 -2.87 -12.42
CA ALA A 172 -1.50 -2.54 -13.57
C ALA A 172 -1.35 -3.56 -14.71
N ARG A 173 -0.13 -4.02 -14.96
CA ARG A 173 0.17 -5.01 -16.00
C ARG A 173 -0.38 -6.38 -15.64
N GLU A 174 -0.29 -6.76 -14.36
CA GLU A 174 -0.90 -7.98 -13.86
C GLU A 174 -2.43 -7.96 -14.04
N ILE A 175 -3.10 -6.86 -13.67
CA ILE A 175 -4.55 -6.69 -13.88
C ILE A 175 -4.90 -6.84 -15.36
N LEU A 176 -4.19 -6.17 -16.28
CA LEU A 176 -4.43 -6.30 -17.71
C LEU A 176 -4.25 -7.75 -18.20
N SER A 177 -3.25 -8.46 -17.68
CA SER A 177 -3.01 -9.87 -18.03
C SER A 177 -4.11 -10.78 -17.49
N ASP A 178 -4.55 -10.57 -16.24
CA ASP A 178 -5.57 -11.38 -15.60
C ASP A 178 -6.93 -11.25 -16.30
N PHE A 179 -7.25 -10.04 -16.81
CA PHE A 179 -8.52 -9.74 -17.47
C PHE A 179 -8.44 -9.73 -19.01
N LYS A 180 -7.34 -10.24 -19.62
CA LYS A 180 -7.16 -10.22 -21.08
C LYS A 180 -8.28 -10.83 -21.89
N SER A 181 -9.01 -11.82 -21.33
CA SER A 181 -10.13 -12.54 -21.96
C SER A 181 -11.48 -12.20 -21.37
N THR A 182 -11.54 -11.22 -20.44
CA THR A 182 -12.76 -10.84 -19.72
C THR A 182 -12.82 -9.33 -19.65
N GLN A 183 -13.98 -8.75 -19.88
CA GLN A 183 -14.17 -7.32 -19.76
C GLN A 183 -14.01 -6.90 -18.30
N LEU A 184 -13.28 -5.82 -18.06
CA LEU A 184 -13.15 -5.14 -16.77
C LEU A 184 -13.89 -3.80 -16.85
N ASP A 185 -15.00 -3.69 -16.12
CA ASP A 185 -15.85 -2.50 -16.17
C ASP A 185 -15.49 -1.49 -15.08
N TYR A 186 -15.10 -1.98 -13.90
CA TYR A 186 -14.80 -1.16 -12.73
C TYR A 186 -13.49 -1.59 -12.08
N PHE A 187 -12.69 -0.62 -11.69
CA PHE A 187 -11.57 -0.79 -10.76
C PHE A 187 -11.89 0.02 -9.50
N VAL A 188 -12.03 -0.65 -8.37
CA VAL A 188 -12.36 -0.03 -7.08
C VAL A 188 -11.18 -0.13 -6.14
N THR A 189 -10.77 0.97 -5.55
CA THR A 189 -9.67 0.99 -4.59
C THR A 189 -9.84 2.11 -3.57
N GLY A 190 -9.43 1.87 -2.33
CA GLY A 190 -9.17 2.96 -1.39
C GLY A 190 -7.78 3.53 -1.59
N TYR A 191 -7.44 4.52 -0.78
CA TYR A 191 -6.10 5.09 -0.76
C TYR A 191 -5.54 5.22 0.65
N GLY A 192 -4.26 4.89 0.78
CA GLY A 192 -3.42 5.31 1.88
C GLY A 192 -2.43 6.34 1.34
N THR A 193 -1.31 5.90 0.79
CA THR A 193 -0.34 6.78 0.11
C THR A 193 -0.80 7.27 -1.26
N GLY A 194 -1.77 6.60 -1.87
CA GLY A 194 -2.22 6.88 -3.24
C GLY A 194 -1.46 6.13 -4.34
N GLY A 195 -0.37 5.43 -4.01
CA GLY A 195 0.47 4.76 -5.01
C GLY A 195 -0.29 3.80 -5.92
N THR A 196 -1.17 2.97 -5.36
CA THR A 196 -1.94 1.99 -6.13
C THR A 196 -2.87 2.68 -7.14
N VAL A 197 -3.71 3.61 -6.69
CA VAL A 197 -4.63 4.30 -7.60
C VAL A 197 -3.86 5.07 -8.67
N THR A 198 -2.82 5.79 -8.30
CA THR A 198 -2.03 6.61 -9.23
C THR A 198 -1.33 5.74 -10.28
N GLY A 199 -0.56 4.73 -9.85
CA GLY A 199 0.19 3.89 -10.79
C GLY A 199 -0.69 2.98 -11.66
N VAL A 200 -1.76 2.41 -11.08
CA VAL A 200 -2.70 1.58 -11.84
C VAL A 200 -3.47 2.43 -12.85
N ALA A 201 -3.94 3.61 -12.44
CA ALA A 201 -4.73 4.47 -13.32
C ALA A 201 -3.92 5.00 -14.52
N ARG A 202 -2.62 5.30 -14.37
CA ARG A 202 -1.75 5.70 -15.50
C ARG A 202 -1.86 4.72 -16.67
N VAL A 203 -1.91 3.43 -16.38
CA VAL A 203 -1.98 2.38 -17.40
C VAL A 203 -3.42 2.08 -17.83
N LEU A 204 -4.33 1.91 -16.85
CA LEU A 204 -5.69 1.47 -17.17
C LEU A 204 -6.50 2.52 -17.92
N ARG A 205 -6.25 3.82 -17.69
CA ARG A 205 -6.88 4.91 -18.45
C ARG A 205 -6.51 4.86 -19.93
N GLU A 206 -5.27 4.50 -20.24
CA GLU A 206 -4.79 4.37 -21.63
C GLU A 206 -5.33 3.10 -22.30
N LYS A 207 -5.22 1.96 -21.60
CA LYS A 207 -5.49 0.65 -22.19
C LYS A 207 -6.96 0.25 -22.17
N LEU A 208 -7.73 0.77 -21.22
CA LEU A 208 -9.14 0.47 -20.99
C LEU A 208 -9.96 1.76 -20.88
N PRO A 209 -10.17 2.52 -21.95
CA PRO A 209 -10.77 3.87 -21.89
C PRO A 209 -12.23 3.88 -21.39
N ARG A 210 -12.92 2.74 -21.42
CA ARG A 210 -14.31 2.60 -20.88
C ARG A 210 -14.36 2.18 -19.43
N LEU A 211 -13.23 1.77 -18.84
CA LEU A 211 -13.13 1.39 -17.45
C LEU A 211 -13.50 2.57 -16.54
N LYS A 212 -14.31 2.30 -15.53
CA LYS A 212 -14.59 3.25 -14.45
C LYS A 212 -13.69 2.99 -13.26
N ILE A 213 -13.00 4.02 -12.78
CA ILE A 213 -12.17 3.96 -11.57
C ILE A 213 -12.93 4.62 -10.43
N ILE A 214 -13.19 3.84 -9.39
CA ILE A 214 -13.88 4.30 -8.18
C ILE A 214 -12.83 4.42 -7.06
N LEU A 215 -12.69 5.62 -6.52
CA LEU A 215 -11.83 5.87 -5.37
C LEU A 215 -12.68 5.90 -4.10
N SER A 216 -12.38 5.02 -3.15
CA SER A 216 -13.11 4.94 -1.90
C SER A 216 -12.36 5.62 -0.76
N GLU A 217 -13.10 6.28 0.11
CA GLU A 217 -12.57 6.90 1.33
C GLU A 217 -13.55 6.69 2.50
N PRO A 218 -13.11 6.79 3.77
CA PRO A 218 -14.02 6.66 4.91
C PRO A 218 -15.05 7.77 4.91
N GLU A 219 -16.31 7.45 5.19
CA GLU A 219 -17.42 8.41 5.18
C GLU A 219 -17.23 9.61 6.13
N ASN A 220 -16.53 9.37 7.25
CA ASN A 220 -16.21 10.40 8.24
C ASN A 220 -14.84 11.07 8.05
N ALA A 221 -14.12 10.75 6.97
CA ALA A 221 -12.81 11.33 6.67
C ALA A 221 -12.63 11.53 5.15
N GLN A 222 -13.59 12.19 4.52
CA GLN A 222 -13.60 12.43 3.07
C GLN A 222 -12.68 13.59 2.70
N ILE A 223 -11.37 13.43 2.85
CA ILE A 223 -10.42 14.52 2.60
C ILE A 223 -10.26 14.86 1.10
N VAL A 224 -10.44 13.89 0.20
CA VAL A 224 -10.46 14.12 -1.25
C VAL A 224 -11.83 14.63 -1.69
N GLY A 225 -12.90 14.15 -1.08
CA GLY A 225 -14.28 14.57 -1.38
C GLY A 225 -14.70 15.90 -0.74
N SER A 226 -13.91 16.42 0.18
CA SER A 226 -14.19 17.72 0.80
C SER A 226 -13.87 18.90 -0.13
N SER A 227 -14.42 20.07 0.18
CA SER A 227 -14.08 21.33 -0.50
C SER A 227 -12.78 21.97 0.04
N GLU A 228 -12.24 21.43 1.13
CA GLU A 228 -11.07 21.94 1.81
C GLU A 228 -9.79 21.59 1.04
N GLN A 229 -8.83 22.50 1.04
CA GLN A 229 -7.56 22.30 0.36
C GLN A 229 -6.47 21.88 1.34
N GLN A 230 -5.62 20.93 0.92
CA GLN A 230 -4.43 20.56 1.67
C GLN A 230 -3.40 21.69 1.65
N GLY A 231 -3.09 22.24 2.82
CA GLY A 231 -1.95 23.14 2.96
C GLY A 231 -0.63 22.43 2.67
N ARG A 232 0.24 23.07 1.86
CA ARG A 232 1.52 22.48 1.46
C ARG A 232 2.68 23.40 1.78
N THR A 233 3.83 22.80 2.05
CA THR A 233 5.13 23.46 2.21
C THR A 233 5.70 23.83 0.85
N LYS A 234 6.82 24.58 0.83
CA LYS A 234 7.48 25.00 -0.43
C LYS A 234 7.93 23.83 -1.31
N ASN A 235 8.22 22.68 -0.73
CA ASN A 235 8.62 21.45 -1.45
C ASN A 235 7.44 20.52 -1.76
N GLY A 236 6.19 20.97 -1.52
CA GLY A 236 4.98 20.21 -1.84
C GLY A 236 4.51 19.24 -0.76
N SER A 237 5.29 18.98 0.28
CA SER A 237 4.87 18.11 1.41
C SER A 237 3.68 18.73 2.15
N PRO A 238 2.80 17.91 2.77
CA PRO A 238 1.72 18.43 3.61
C PRO A 238 2.27 19.30 4.75
N ALA A 239 1.69 20.48 4.93
CA ALA A 239 2.12 21.43 5.97
C ALA A 239 1.47 21.15 7.33
N HIS A 240 0.32 20.50 7.34
CA HIS A 240 -0.49 20.15 8.53
C HIS A 240 -1.51 19.06 8.19
N SER A 241 -2.17 18.52 9.21
CA SER A 241 -3.30 17.60 9.03
C SER A 241 -4.42 18.30 8.24
N HIS A 242 -5.11 17.54 7.39
CA HIS A 242 -6.21 18.05 6.58
C HIS A 242 -7.43 18.42 7.46
N PRO A 243 -8.08 19.58 7.27
CA PRO A 243 -9.17 20.04 8.13
C PRO A 243 -10.38 19.08 8.19
N ALA A 244 -10.68 18.40 7.09
CA ALA A 244 -11.80 17.44 7.01
C ALA A 244 -11.44 16.02 7.50
N TRP A 245 -10.25 15.80 8.04
CA TRP A 245 -9.88 14.48 8.51
C TRP A 245 -10.34 14.22 9.94
N GLU A 246 -10.99 13.08 10.13
CA GLU A 246 -11.34 12.53 11.44
C GLU A 246 -10.83 11.09 11.61
N PRO A 247 -10.60 10.63 12.84
CA PRO A 247 -10.24 9.22 13.09
C PRO A 247 -11.32 8.27 12.56
N HIS A 248 -10.89 7.22 11.87
CA HIS A 248 -11.78 6.23 11.26
C HIS A 248 -11.30 4.79 11.49
N LEU A 249 -12.19 3.82 11.26
CA LEU A 249 -11.94 2.40 11.55
C LEU A 249 -11.15 1.67 10.45
N ILE A 250 -11.03 2.25 9.26
CA ILE A 250 -10.41 1.61 8.11
C ILE A 250 -8.89 1.84 8.13
N GLN A 251 -8.18 0.99 8.83
CA GLN A 251 -6.72 1.12 9.00
C GLN A 251 -5.97 1.01 7.67
N GLY A 252 -5.03 1.92 7.47
CA GLY A 252 -4.21 1.97 6.26
C GLY A 252 -4.82 2.76 5.10
N TRP A 253 -6.07 3.21 5.23
CA TRP A 253 -6.68 4.19 4.34
C TRP A 253 -6.53 5.60 4.90
N THR A 254 -6.69 6.58 4.04
CA THR A 254 -6.87 8.01 4.30
C THR A 254 -6.07 8.52 5.49
N PRO A 255 -4.76 8.78 5.32
CA PRO A 255 -3.96 9.45 6.34
C PRO A 255 -4.53 10.84 6.64
N ASP A 256 -4.06 11.45 7.71
CA ASP A 256 -4.52 12.79 8.13
C ASP A 256 -4.07 13.95 7.23
N PHE A 257 -3.63 13.63 6.02
CA PHE A 257 -3.25 14.59 4.97
C PHE A 257 -3.38 13.96 3.58
N ILE A 258 -3.44 14.78 2.52
CA ILE A 258 -3.37 14.31 1.13
C ILE A 258 -1.90 14.10 0.74
N PRO A 259 -1.44 12.85 0.54
CA PRO A 259 -0.07 12.56 0.10
C PRO A 259 0.28 13.19 -1.25
N LEU A 260 1.55 13.50 -1.46
CA LEU A 260 2.01 14.02 -2.75
C LEU A 260 1.82 13.00 -3.88
N VAL A 261 2.01 11.72 -3.57
CA VAL A 261 1.76 10.61 -4.52
C VAL A 261 0.30 10.55 -4.97
N LEU A 262 -0.66 10.81 -4.06
CA LEU A 262 -2.09 10.85 -4.40
C LEU A 262 -2.47 12.11 -5.18
N GLN A 263 -1.75 13.24 -4.95
CA GLN A 263 -2.06 14.51 -5.60
C GLN A 263 -2.08 14.40 -7.12
N GLU A 264 -1.21 13.59 -7.71
CA GLU A 264 -1.22 13.35 -9.15
C GLU A 264 -2.56 12.76 -9.62
N ALA A 265 -3.11 11.79 -8.89
CA ALA A 265 -4.39 11.18 -9.25
C ALA A 265 -5.56 12.16 -9.14
N ILE A 266 -5.49 13.10 -8.20
CA ILE A 266 -6.47 14.17 -8.02
C ILE A 266 -6.37 15.16 -9.20
N ASP A 267 -5.19 15.69 -9.46
CA ASP A 267 -4.94 16.73 -10.47
C ASP A 267 -5.28 16.22 -11.89
N LYS A 268 -4.93 14.98 -12.18
CA LYS A 268 -5.20 14.33 -13.48
C LYS A 268 -6.57 13.68 -13.57
N LYS A 269 -7.39 13.75 -12.51
CA LYS A 269 -8.72 13.14 -12.45
C LYS A 269 -8.71 11.66 -12.83
N TYR A 270 -7.81 10.90 -12.19
CA TYR A 270 -7.65 9.48 -12.49
C TYR A 270 -8.79 8.58 -11.98
N TYR A 271 -9.73 9.12 -11.22
CA TYR A 271 -10.95 8.42 -10.81
C TYR A 271 -12.20 9.10 -11.39
N ASP A 272 -13.24 8.30 -11.65
CA ASP A 272 -14.53 8.78 -12.17
C ASP A 272 -15.48 9.15 -11.05
N GLN A 273 -15.35 8.51 -9.90
CA GLN A 273 -16.26 8.66 -8.76
C GLN A 273 -15.52 8.48 -7.45
N LEU A 274 -15.92 9.26 -6.45
CA LEU A 274 -15.61 9.01 -5.04
C LEU A 274 -16.75 8.21 -4.41
N ALA A 275 -16.40 7.19 -3.61
CA ALA A 275 -17.34 6.37 -2.89
C ALA A 275 -16.99 6.39 -1.40
N PRO A 276 -17.72 7.16 -0.57
CA PRO A 276 -17.57 7.10 0.87
C PRO A 276 -18.04 5.74 1.40
N VAL A 277 -17.29 5.18 2.35
CA VAL A 277 -17.52 3.86 2.93
C VAL A 277 -17.56 3.95 4.43
N SER A 278 -18.62 3.41 5.04
CA SER A 278 -18.73 3.27 6.48
C SER A 278 -17.71 2.27 7.01
N GLY A 279 -16.97 2.66 8.04
CA GLY A 279 -16.02 1.75 8.69
C GLY A 279 -16.70 0.58 9.40
N THR A 280 -17.92 0.76 9.90
CA THR A 280 -18.75 -0.30 10.50
C THR A 280 -19.23 -1.28 9.46
N ASP A 281 -19.73 -0.82 8.31
CA ASP A 281 -20.13 -1.68 7.21
C ASP A 281 -18.94 -2.51 6.70
N GLY A 282 -17.76 -1.88 6.57
CA GLY A 282 -16.55 -2.60 6.20
C GLY A 282 -16.21 -3.76 7.14
N ILE A 283 -16.42 -3.59 8.46
CA ILE A 283 -16.24 -4.67 9.45
C ILE A 283 -17.32 -5.75 9.32
N GLU A 284 -18.56 -5.38 9.06
CA GLU A 284 -19.66 -6.33 8.85
C GLU A 284 -19.42 -7.18 7.60
N TRP A 285 -19.12 -6.55 6.48
CA TRP A 285 -18.83 -7.25 5.22
C TRP A 285 -17.62 -8.18 5.32
N ALA A 286 -16.61 -7.83 6.12
CA ALA A 286 -15.44 -8.68 6.35
C ALA A 286 -15.74 -9.96 7.16
N LYS A 287 -16.89 -10.06 7.82
CA LYS A 287 -17.32 -11.25 8.58
C LYS A 287 -18.11 -12.25 7.74
N ASN A 288 -18.60 -11.84 6.59
CA ASN A 288 -19.39 -12.64 5.65
C ASN A 288 -18.50 -13.30 4.58
#